data_7be8f5b50055a23906aab3e2ba3fc072
#
_entry.id   7be8f5b50055a23906aab3e2ba3fc072
#
_cell.length_a   1.000
_cell.length_b   1.000
_cell.length_c   1.000
_cell.angle_alpha   90.00
_cell.angle_beta   90.00
_cell.angle_gamma   90.00
#
_symmetry.space_group_name_H-M   'P 1'
#
loop_
_entity.id
_entity.type
_entity.pdbx_description
1 polymer ?
#
loop_
_entity_poly.entity_id
_entity_poly.type
_entity_poly.pdbx_seq_one_letter_code
_entity_poly.pdbx_strand_id
1 'polypeptide(L)'
;MTTTIAASTPRTRRVAILGGGRLAFGALAMVRAAVAAGSRFSLQGFGRSAAARAVLRDGGAVVVDSIAAAVDGADLVVVCVPAPALHGVVAEAAATATGDQVVLHAARGVGAGFALPHQVLRGGSCWKKIVVIGGPIYLDDAGSGRILNAAIASRFDEALAAVRGLVKGAPIRLSATHDIVGVELCGALSNVGHLATGLAAGAGLSETDQGLLHVRALLEAGRFGRALGAEPGTFSGLAGVGDLIPRRVSSQKMHRDVGFAIATHATTGGDTDVDIPVDLEGAVTAREGVAFARRQQVDAPLMRAVVAILDDGASVGSTLREVLDTDLGLQAA
;
A
#
# COMPACT_ATOMS: atom_id res chain seq x y z
N MET A 1 -33.21 -9.98 44.32
CA MET A 1 -31.85 -10.54 44.01
C MET A 1 -31.34 -9.87 42.76
N THR A 2 -30.48 -8.88 42.91
CA THR A 2 -29.90 -8.13 41.78
C THR A 2 -28.61 -8.87 41.38
N THR A 3 -28.67 -9.60 40.26
CA THR A 3 -27.48 -10.31 39.73
C THR A 3 -26.53 -9.26 39.16
N THR A 4 -25.48 -8.95 39.90
CA THR A 4 -24.40 -8.12 39.43
C THR A 4 -23.65 -8.92 38.36
N ILE A 5 -23.85 -8.57 37.08
CA ILE A 5 -23.02 -9.10 35.98
C ILE A 5 -21.61 -8.57 36.21
N ALA A 6 -20.72 -9.44 36.66
CA ALA A 6 -19.31 -9.12 36.77
C ALA A 6 -18.78 -8.68 35.37
N ALA A 7 -18.36 -7.44 35.23
CA ALA A 7 -17.73 -6.96 34.05
C ALA A 7 -16.46 -7.82 33.80
N SER A 8 -16.49 -8.64 32.77
CA SER A 8 -15.34 -9.46 32.37
C SER A 8 -14.16 -8.53 32.10
N THR A 9 -13.04 -8.78 32.74
CA THR A 9 -11.79 -8.04 32.50
C THR A 9 -11.49 -8.11 30.99
N PRO A 10 -11.32 -6.98 30.28
CA PRO A 10 -11.11 -7.01 28.84
C PRO A 10 -9.84 -7.83 28.52
N ARG A 11 -10.01 -8.84 27.67
CA ARG A 11 -8.92 -9.72 27.22
C ARG A 11 -7.83 -8.89 26.55
N THR A 12 -6.56 -9.16 26.89
CA THR A 12 -5.42 -8.62 26.16
C THR A 12 -5.40 -9.22 24.75
N ARG A 13 -5.43 -8.37 23.73
CA ARG A 13 -5.33 -8.80 22.33
C ARG A 13 -3.88 -8.93 21.91
N ARG A 14 -3.55 -10.02 21.21
CA ARG A 14 -2.21 -10.25 20.67
C ARG A 14 -2.13 -9.69 19.26
N VAL A 15 -1.13 -8.84 19.01
CA VAL A 15 -0.88 -8.21 17.71
C VAL A 15 0.46 -8.70 17.18
N ALA A 16 0.46 -9.30 16.00
CA ALA A 16 1.65 -9.67 15.25
C ALA A 16 2.02 -8.55 14.27
N ILE A 17 3.29 -8.16 14.19
CA ILE A 17 3.79 -7.19 13.21
C ILE A 17 4.84 -7.87 12.33
N LEU A 18 4.56 -7.96 11.04
CA LEU A 18 5.41 -8.63 10.07
C LEU A 18 6.13 -7.61 9.19
N GLY A 19 7.43 -7.47 9.39
CA GLY A 19 8.28 -6.47 8.76
C GLY A 19 8.70 -5.36 9.72
N GLY A 20 9.70 -4.56 9.33
CA GLY A 20 10.28 -3.51 10.17
C GLY A 20 10.54 -2.22 9.40
N GLY A 21 9.84 -2.00 8.30
CA GLY A 21 9.91 -0.75 7.53
C GLY A 21 9.09 0.38 8.16
N ARG A 22 8.96 1.49 7.43
CA ARG A 22 8.23 2.71 7.86
C ARG A 22 6.80 2.43 8.32
N LEU A 23 6.11 1.48 7.65
CA LEU A 23 4.76 1.08 8.05
C LEU A 23 4.75 0.44 9.43
N ALA A 24 5.73 -0.43 9.73
CA ALA A 24 5.84 -1.04 11.06
C ALA A 24 6.07 0.02 12.13
N PHE A 25 6.95 1.00 11.87
CA PHE A 25 7.17 2.13 12.77
C PHE A 25 5.86 2.90 13.05
N GLY A 26 5.10 3.25 12.01
CA GLY A 26 3.82 3.94 12.17
C GLY A 26 2.78 3.08 12.91
N ALA A 27 2.68 1.80 12.61
CA ALA A 27 1.77 0.87 13.29
C ALA A 27 2.11 0.74 14.78
N LEU A 28 3.39 0.59 15.12
CA LEU A 28 3.86 0.55 16.51
C LEU A 28 3.54 1.83 17.28
N ALA A 29 3.76 3.00 16.66
CA ALA A 29 3.41 4.28 17.27
C ALA A 29 1.90 4.39 17.56
N MET A 30 1.06 3.95 16.63
CA MET A 30 -0.39 3.94 16.82
C MET A 30 -0.84 2.97 17.90
N VAL A 31 -0.27 1.76 17.95
CA VAL A 31 -0.58 0.78 19.01
C VAL A 31 -0.15 1.30 20.39
N ARG A 32 1.02 1.93 20.48
CA ARG A 32 1.47 2.56 21.75
C ARG A 32 0.51 3.66 22.21
N ALA A 33 0.02 4.50 21.31
CA ALA A 33 -1.00 5.50 21.63
C ALA A 33 -2.30 4.85 22.13
N ALA A 34 -2.73 3.75 21.52
CA ALA A 34 -3.90 3.01 21.96
C ALA A 34 -3.71 2.36 23.35
N VAL A 35 -2.51 1.87 23.64
CA VAL A 35 -2.17 1.35 24.99
C VAL A 35 -2.21 2.48 26.01
N ALA A 36 -1.64 3.64 25.71
CA ALA A 36 -1.71 4.82 26.56
C ALA A 36 -3.17 5.29 26.80
N ALA A 37 -4.06 5.07 25.84
CA ALA A 37 -5.50 5.32 25.97
C ALA A 37 -6.29 4.19 26.67
N GLY A 38 -5.59 3.23 27.30
CA GLY A 38 -6.18 2.16 28.11
C GLY A 38 -6.51 0.86 27.36
N SER A 39 -6.12 0.72 26.08
CA SER A 39 -6.22 -0.54 25.35
C SER A 39 -5.19 -1.55 25.86
N ARG A 40 -5.51 -2.84 25.83
CA ARG A 40 -4.60 -3.91 26.25
C ARG A 40 -4.15 -4.71 25.04
N PHE A 41 -2.90 -4.50 24.63
CA PHE A 41 -2.24 -5.23 23.55
C PHE A 41 -0.95 -5.87 24.05
N SER A 42 -0.66 -7.08 23.56
CA SER A 42 0.68 -7.68 23.58
C SER A 42 1.20 -7.69 22.16
N LEU A 43 2.43 -7.22 21.96
CA LEU A 43 3.05 -7.07 20.65
C LEU A 43 4.12 -8.13 20.46
N GLN A 44 4.06 -8.83 19.34
CA GLN A 44 5.15 -9.66 18.84
C GLN A 44 5.43 -9.31 17.39
N GLY A 45 6.64 -9.57 16.90
CA GLY A 45 6.97 -9.19 15.56
C GLY A 45 8.13 -9.98 14.97
N PHE A 46 8.14 -10.06 13.64
CA PHE A 46 9.20 -10.68 12.86
C PHE A 46 9.77 -9.70 11.84
N GLY A 47 11.10 -9.63 11.76
CA GLY A 47 11.84 -8.86 10.77
C GLY A 47 13.05 -9.61 10.26
N ARG A 48 13.26 -9.64 8.94
CA ARG A 48 14.37 -10.36 8.30
C ARG A 48 15.74 -9.74 8.63
N SER A 49 15.84 -8.41 8.57
CA SER A 49 17.11 -7.69 8.82
C SER A 49 17.28 -7.29 10.29
N ALA A 50 18.52 -7.06 10.69
CA ALA A 50 18.83 -6.53 12.01
C ALA A 50 18.15 -5.17 12.26
N ALA A 51 18.12 -4.30 11.25
CA ALA A 51 17.44 -3.01 11.32
C ALA A 51 15.93 -3.16 11.54
N ALA A 52 15.26 -4.09 10.82
CA ALA A 52 13.85 -4.38 11.02
C ALA A 52 13.54 -4.88 12.44
N ARG A 53 14.40 -5.75 12.97
CA ARG A 53 14.27 -6.26 14.35
C ARG A 53 14.50 -5.16 15.38
N ALA A 54 15.40 -4.21 15.13
CA ALA A 54 15.61 -3.05 16.01
C ALA A 54 14.34 -2.18 16.08
N VAL A 55 13.74 -1.83 14.94
CA VAL A 55 12.47 -1.06 14.88
C VAL A 55 11.37 -1.75 15.69
N LEU A 56 11.25 -3.07 15.61
CA LEU A 56 10.24 -3.83 16.35
C LEU A 56 10.50 -3.78 17.87
N ARG A 57 11.76 -3.98 18.31
CA ARG A 57 12.13 -3.90 19.75
C ARG A 57 11.90 -2.51 20.32
N ASP A 58 12.34 -1.48 19.61
CA ASP A 58 12.21 -0.08 20.02
C ASP A 58 10.73 0.33 20.12
N GLY A 59 9.91 -0.28 19.29
CA GLY A 59 8.44 -0.15 19.33
C GLY A 59 7.76 -0.93 20.46
N GLY A 60 8.50 -1.75 21.23
CA GLY A 60 7.98 -2.54 22.33
C GLY A 60 7.45 -3.92 21.95
N ALA A 61 7.76 -4.42 20.75
CA ALA A 61 7.36 -5.77 20.34
C ALA A 61 8.41 -6.82 20.77
N VAL A 62 7.94 -7.98 21.20
CA VAL A 62 8.78 -9.17 21.38
C VAL A 62 9.15 -9.69 19.99
N VAL A 63 10.44 -9.67 19.67
CA VAL A 63 10.92 -10.18 18.37
C VAL A 63 11.05 -11.69 18.43
N VAL A 64 10.41 -12.37 17.48
CA VAL A 64 10.42 -13.82 17.33
C VAL A 64 11.20 -14.25 16.08
N ASP A 65 11.52 -15.54 15.96
CA ASP A 65 12.45 -16.05 14.97
C ASP A 65 11.82 -16.42 13.63
N SER A 66 10.47 -16.45 13.53
CA SER A 66 9.76 -16.76 12.28
C SER A 66 8.44 -16.02 12.17
N ILE A 67 7.92 -15.91 10.93
CA ILE A 67 6.58 -15.39 10.66
C ILE A 67 5.52 -16.28 11.33
N ALA A 68 5.67 -17.60 11.24
CA ALA A 68 4.75 -18.54 11.88
C ALA A 68 4.65 -18.31 13.40
N ALA A 69 5.81 -18.14 14.08
CA ALA A 69 5.83 -17.84 15.52
C ALA A 69 5.19 -16.47 15.85
N ALA A 70 5.31 -15.48 14.96
CA ALA A 70 4.65 -14.19 15.15
C ALA A 70 3.14 -14.28 14.97
N VAL A 71 2.65 -15.09 14.04
CA VAL A 71 1.23 -15.24 13.70
C VAL A 71 0.49 -16.14 14.68
N ASP A 72 1.20 -17.10 15.29
CA ASP A 72 0.59 -18.06 16.21
C ASP A 72 -0.14 -17.39 17.37
N GLY A 73 -1.43 -17.68 17.50
CA GLY A 73 -2.33 -17.11 18.51
C GLY A 73 -2.50 -15.58 18.44
N ALA A 74 -2.12 -14.91 17.36
CA ALA A 74 -2.41 -13.50 17.17
C ALA A 74 -3.90 -13.28 16.89
N ASP A 75 -4.48 -12.22 17.47
CA ASP A 75 -5.85 -11.78 17.15
C ASP A 75 -5.84 -10.85 15.91
N LEU A 76 -4.73 -10.12 15.72
CA LEU A 76 -4.54 -9.20 14.61
C LEU A 76 -3.11 -9.31 14.08
N VAL A 77 -2.98 -9.39 12.76
CA VAL A 77 -1.70 -9.47 12.05
C VAL A 77 -1.53 -8.22 11.19
N VAL A 78 -0.49 -7.43 11.45
CA VAL A 78 -0.15 -6.23 10.66
C VAL A 78 0.98 -6.59 9.71
N VAL A 79 0.67 -6.63 8.42
CA VAL A 79 1.62 -6.98 7.36
C VAL A 79 2.26 -5.72 6.81
N CYS A 80 3.52 -5.52 7.12
CA CYS A 80 4.32 -4.32 6.83
C CYS A 80 5.40 -4.60 5.77
N VAL A 81 5.07 -5.37 4.74
CA VAL A 81 5.97 -5.68 3.63
C VAL A 81 5.38 -5.19 2.31
N PRO A 82 6.21 -4.93 1.28
CA PRO A 82 5.73 -4.58 -0.06
C PRO A 82 4.96 -5.73 -0.72
N ALA A 83 4.11 -5.40 -1.70
CA ALA A 83 3.26 -6.36 -2.39
C ALA A 83 4.00 -7.58 -2.98
N PRO A 84 5.18 -7.43 -3.63
CA PRO A 84 5.92 -8.59 -4.14
C PRO A 84 6.36 -9.60 -3.06
N ALA A 85 6.50 -9.16 -1.81
CA ALA A 85 6.92 -10.03 -0.70
C ALA A 85 5.75 -10.81 -0.04
N LEU A 86 4.49 -10.51 -0.39
CA LEU A 86 3.32 -11.09 0.27
C LEU A 86 3.22 -12.60 0.12
N HIS A 87 3.58 -13.16 -1.04
CA HIS A 87 3.58 -14.62 -1.25
C HIS A 87 4.48 -15.35 -0.24
N GLY A 88 5.68 -14.82 0.01
CA GLY A 88 6.59 -15.38 1.01
C GLY A 88 6.03 -15.30 2.43
N VAL A 89 5.40 -14.17 2.78
CA VAL A 89 4.74 -14.00 4.08
C VAL A 89 3.63 -15.02 4.28
N VAL A 90 2.78 -15.21 3.27
CA VAL A 90 1.66 -16.15 3.32
C VAL A 90 2.15 -17.59 3.44
N ALA A 91 3.17 -17.97 2.66
CA ALA A 91 3.73 -19.33 2.70
C ALA A 91 4.25 -19.69 4.10
N GLU A 92 4.93 -18.76 4.78
CA GLU A 92 5.44 -18.98 6.13
C GLU A 92 4.34 -18.89 7.20
N ALA A 93 3.32 -18.05 7.02
CA ALA A 93 2.23 -17.88 7.96
C ALA A 93 1.21 -19.03 7.92
N ALA A 94 1.10 -19.73 6.79
CA ALA A 94 0.03 -20.69 6.52
C ALA A 94 -0.13 -21.79 7.60
N ALA A 95 0.98 -22.18 8.25
CA ALA A 95 0.98 -23.24 9.27
C ALA A 95 0.26 -22.84 10.57
N THR A 96 0.21 -21.54 10.90
CA THR A 96 -0.32 -21.00 12.16
C THR A 96 -1.43 -19.98 11.94
N ALA A 97 -1.71 -19.62 10.70
CA ALA A 97 -2.80 -18.73 10.32
C ALA A 97 -4.16 -19.36 10.64
N THR A 98 -5.08 -18.57 11.17
CA THR A 98 -6.46 -18.98 11.49
C THR A 98 -7.48 -18.07 10.82
N GLY A 99 -8.68 -18.59 10.53
CA GLY A 99 -9.73 -17.86 9.81
C GLY A 99 -10.40 -16.74 10.58
N ASP A 100 -10.18 -16.64 11.88
CA ASP A 100 -10.73 -15.62 12.78
C ASP A 100 -9.78 -14.43 12.99
N GLN A 101 -8.51 -14.58 12.61
CA GLN A 101 -7.54 -13.47 12.64
C GLN A 101 -7.94 -12.33 11.71
N VAL A 102 -7.74 -11.10 12.16
CA VAL A 102 -7.85 -9.92 11.32
C VAL A 102 -6.46 -9.56 10.77
N VAL A 103 -6.36 -9.40 9.46
CA VAL A 103 -5.11 -9.06 8.79
C VAL A 103 -5.19 -7.65 8.25
N LEU A 104 -4.30 -6.77 8.71
CA LEU A 104 -4.15 -5.39 8.20
C LEU A 104 -2.90 -5.32 7.33
N HIS A 105 -3.02 -4.80 6.11
CA HIS A 105 -1.87 -4.49 5.26
C HIS A 105 -1.94 -3.08 4.68
N ALA A 106 -0.81 -2.59 4.19
CA ALA A 106 -0.70 -1.34 3.44
C ALA A 106 0.19 -1.50 2.19
N ALA A 107 0.25 -2.70 1.63
CA ALA A 107 0.93 -2.95 0.37
C ALA A 107 0.27 -2.13 -0.75
N ARG A 108 1.10 -1.47 -1.58
CA ARG A 108 0.68 -0.49 -2.60
C ARG A 108 1.12 -0.93 -3.99
N GLY A 109 0.96 -2.17 -4.30
CA GLY A 109 1.29 -2.79 -5.58
C GLY A 109 0.44 -4.01 -5.80
N VAL A 110 0.81 -4.78 -6.81
CA VAL A 110 0.13 -6.03 -7.18
C VAL A 110 1.13 -7.19 -7.18
N GLY A 111 0.63 -8.40 -7.05
CA GLY A 111 1.39 -9.62 -7.25
C GLY A 111 1.34 -10.11 -8.70
N ALA A 112 1.96 -11.27 -8.95
CA ALA A 112 1.96 -11.93 -10.25
C ALA A 112 0.52 -12.13 -10.78
N GLY A 113 0.34 -11.93 -12.08
CA GLY A 113 -0.96 -11.99 -12.74
C GLY A 113 -1.89 -10.83 -12.44
N PHE A 114 -1.36 -9.74 -11.86
CA PHE A 114 -2.13 -8.59 -11.37
C PHE A 114 -2.98 -8.92 -10.13
N ALA A 115 -2.55 -9.90 -9.33
CA ALA A 115 -3.25 -10.25 -8.10
C ALA A 115 -3.17 -9.12 -7.07
N LEU A 116 -4.32 -8.65 -6.59
CA LEU A 116 -4.38 -7.63 -5.54
C LEU A 116 -3.90 -8.21 -4.19
N PRO A 117 -3.33 -7.39 -3.29
CA PRO A 117 -2.79 -7.85 -2.01
C PRO A 117 -3.74 -8.73 -1.20
N HIS A 118 -5.02 -8.34 -1.10
CA HIS A 118 -6.00 -9.17 -0.38
C HIS A 118 -6.22 -10.54 -1.03
N GLN A 119 -6.11 -10.64 -2.35
CA GLN A 119 -6.23 -11.92 -3.07
C GLN A 119 -5.03 -12.82 -2.79
N VAL A 120 -3.81 -12.23 -2.76
CA VAL A 120 -2.58 -12.95 -2.41
C VAL A 120 -2.67 -13.47 -0.98
N LEU A 121 -3.03 -12.61 -0.01
CA LEU A 121 -3.16 -12.97 1.40
C LEU A 121 -4.18 -14.08 1.62
N ARG A 122 -5.31 -14.04 0.91
CA ARG A 122 -6.36 -15.04 0.99
C ARG A 122 -6.04 -16.33 0.24
N GLY A 123 -5.37 -16.24 -0.89
CA GLY A 123 -5.14 -17.37 -1.80
C GLY A 123 -4.20 -18.44 -1.22
N GLY A 124 -3.27 -18.06 -0.35
CA GLY A 124 -2.28 -18.95 0.24
C GLY A 124 -2.49 -19.24 1.72
N SER A 125 -3.59 -18.78 2.32
CA SER A 125 -3.89 -18.98 3.75
C SER A 125 -5.38 -19.15 4.01
N CYS A 126 -5.75 -19.39 5.26
CA CYS A 126 -7.16 -19.37 5.70
C CYS A 126 -7.66 -17.97 6.12
N TRP A 127 -6.85 -16.92 5.95
CA TRP A 127 -7.24 -15.56 6.29
C TRP A 127 -8.41 -15.06 5.44
N LYS A 128 -9.46 -14.58 6.11
CA LYS A 128 -10.69 -14.07 5.48
C LYS A 128 -10.90 -12.59 5.77
N LYS A 129 -10.60 -12.17 6.99
CA LYS A 129 -10.88 -10.82 7.51
C LYS A 129 -9.70 -9.89 7.21
N ILE A 130 -9.56 -9.54 5.94
CA ILE A 130 -8.46 -8.71 5.46
C ILE A 130 -8.92 -7.26 5.39
N VAL A 131 -8.08 -6.36 5.87
CA VAL A 131 -8.24 -4.91 5.84
C VAL A 131 -7.04 -4.30 5.11
N VAL A 132 -7.30 -3.44 4.14
CA VAL A 132 -6.28 -2.55 3.59
C VAL A 132 -6.35 -1.20 4.27
N ILE A 133 -5.20 -0.59 4.53
CA ILE A 133 -5.11 0.83 4.86
C ILE A 133 -4.40 1.57 3.72
N GLY A 134 -5.01 2.63 3.21
CA GLY A 134 -4.55 3.40 2.06
C GLY A 134 -4.80 4.90 2.21
N GLY A 135 -4.52 5.64 1.14
CA GLY A 135 -4.64 7.10 1.11
C GLY A 135 -3.39 7.83 1.64
N PRO A 136 -3.48 9.13 1.94
CA PRO A 136 -2.35 10.00 2.26
C PRO A 136 -1.80 9.76 3.67
N ILE A 137 -1.29 8.57 3.94
CA ILE A 137 -0.74 8.21 5.24
C ILE A 137 0.73 8.62 5.29
N TYR A 138 1.02 9.70 5.99
CA TYR A 138 2.38 10.14 6.24
C TYR A 138 2.90 9.54 7.54
N LEU A 139 3.45 8.34 7.46
CA LEU A 139 3.94 7.59 8.63
C LEU A 139 5.07 8.29 9.38
N ASP A 140 5.81 9.17 8.72
CA ASP A 140 6.82 10.02 9.38
C ASP A 140 6.20 11.04 10.33
N ASP A 141 4.93 11.35 10.15
CA ASP A 141 4.17 12.17 11.10
C ASP A 141 3.63 11.36 12.29
N ALA A 142 3.75 10.03 12.25
CA ALA A 142 3.37 9.20 13.38
C ALA A 142 4.29 9.51 14.59
N GLY A 143 3.68 9.91 15.69
CA GLY A 143 4.42 10.35 16.88
C GLY A 143 4.78 11.82 16.92
N SER A 144 4.57 12.61 15.85
CA SER A 144 4.78 14.06 15.83
C SER A 144 3.63 14.88 16.43
N GLY A 145 2.55 14.22 16.84
CA GLY A 145 1.30 14.87 17.29
C GLY A 145 0.39 15.35 16.14
N ARG A 146 0.80 15.22 14.90
CA ARG A 146 -0.02 15.54 13.73
C ARG A 146 -1.09 14.49 13.51
N ILE A 147 -2.26 14.94 13.06
CA ILE A 147 -3.38 14.04 12.75
C ILE A 147 -3.13 13.40 11.38
N LEU A 148 -3.03 12.09 11.36
CA LEU A 148 -3.01 11.30 10.14
C LEU A 148 -4.43 11.14 9.60
N ASN A 149 -4.55 10.98 8.27
CA ASN A 149 -5.81 10.64 7.63
C ASN A 149 -5.58 9.41 6.73
N ALA A 150 -6.46 8.42 6.84
CA ALA A 150 -6.35 7.19 6.07
C ALA A 150 -7.73 6.66 5.67
N ALA A 151 -7.79 5.99 4.53
CA ALA A 151 -8.88 5.11 4.18
C ALA A 151 -8.59 3.70 4.69
N ILE A 152 -9.60 3.01 5.24
CA ILE A 152 -9.53 1.57 5.51
C ILE A 152 -10.64 0.87 4.77
N ALA A 153 -10.33 -0.29 4.18
CA ALA A 153 -11.35 -1.06 3.48
C ALA A 153 -11.30 -2.54 3.84
N SER A 154 -12.49 -3.12 4.01
CA SER A 154 -12.69 -4.55 4.23
C SER A 154 -14.12 -4.93 3.91
N ARG A 155 -14.33 -6.16 3.47
CA ARG A 155 -15.70 -6.72 3.31
C ARG A 155 -16.39 -7.05 4.64
N PHE A 156 -15.68 -6.94 5.78
CA PHE A 156 -16.16 -7.37 7.10
C PHE A 156 -16.13 -6.19 8.09
N ASP A 157 -17.29 -5.81 8.62
CA ASP A 157 -17.41 -4.72 9.60
C ASP A 157 -16.62 -4.99 10.88
N GLU A 158 -16.59 -6.25 11.34
CA GLU A 158 -15.82 -6.64 12.51
C GLU A 158 -14.31 -6.43 12.31
N ALA A 159 -13.80 -6.61 11.08
CA ALA A 159 -12.40 -6.35 10.77
C ALA A 159 -12.10 -4.84 10.78
N LEU A 160 -12.99 -4.01 10.22
CA LEU A 160 -12.90 -2.56 10.30
C LEU A 160 -12.93 -2.08 11.77
N ALA A 161 -13.82 -2.66 12.58
CA ALA A 161 -13.91 -2.34 14.00
C ALA A 161 -12.66 -2.75 14.78
N ALA A 162 -12.05 -3.90 14.45
CA ALA A 162 -10.80 -4.35 15.07
C ALA A 162 -9.65 -3.38 14.79
N VAL A 163 -9.51 -2.89 13.53
CA VAL A 163 -8.48 -1.90 13.16
C VAL A 163 -8.74 -0.55 13.83
N ARG A 164 -9.99 -0.09 13.91
CA ARG A 164 -10.33 1.12 14.68
C ARG A 164 -9.95 0.98 16.15
N GLY A 165 -10.16 -0.21 16.73
CA GLY A 165 -9.74 -0.51 18.10
C GLY A 165 -8.24 -0.49 18.29
N LEU A 166 -7.47 -0.94 17.27
CA LEU A 166 -6.00 -0.94 17.28
C LEU A 166 -5.40 0.46 17.36
N VAL A 167 -6.07 1.46 16.78
CA VAL A 167 -5.60 2.86 16.72
C VAL A 167 -6.37 3.80 17.65
N LYS A 168 -7.15 3.25 18.57
CA LYS A 168 -7.95 4.06 19.51
C LYS A 168 -7.07 4.98 20.33
N GLY A 169 -7.34 6.28 20.29
CA GLY A 169 -6.54 7.31 20.99
C GLY A 169 -5.30 7.76 20.23
N ALA A 170 -4.94 7.13 19.10
CA ALA A 170 -3.91 7.65 18.23
C ALA A 170 -4.44 8.88 17.43
N PRO A 171 -3.58 9.81 17.04
CA PRO A 171 -3.97 10.98 16.23
C PRO A 171 -4.18 10.58 14.77
N ILE A 172 -5.17 9.72 14.50
CA ILE A 172 -5.54 9.27 13.16
C ILE A 172 -7.05 9.31 12.95
N ARG A 173 -7.47 9.77 11.78
CA ARG A 173 -8.84 9.69 11.30
C ARG A 173 -8.96 8.61 10.25
N LEU A 174 -9.86 7.66 10.45
CA LEU A 174 -10.10 6.54 9.54
C LEU A 174 -11.44 6.69 8.84
N SER A 175 -11.40 6.83 7.52
CA SER A 175 -12.58 6.72 6.64
C SER A 175 -12.70 5.25 6.19
N ALA A 176 -13.83 4.61 6.50
CA ALA A 176 -14.03 3.20 6.18
C ALA A 176 -14.93 3.02 4.95
N THR A 177 -14.63 2.01 4.16
CA THR A 177 -15.46 1.54 3.04
C THR A 177 -15.40 0.00 2.96
N HIS A 178 -16.31 -0.60 2.20
CA HIS A 178 -16.25 -2.03 1.87
C HIS A 178 -15.49 -2.31 0.56
N ASP A 179 -15.14 -1.27 -0.19
CA ASP A 179 -14.42 -1.38 -1.46
C ASP A 179 -12.91 -1.59 -1.26
N ILE A 180 -12.53 -2.81 -0.87
CA ILE A 180 -11.12 -3.18 -0.71
C ILE A 180 -10.37 -3.13 -2.06
N VAL A 181 -11.05 -3.48 -3.16
CA VAL A 181 -10.48 -3.49 -4.51
C VAL A 181 -10.09 -2.07 -4.93
N GLY A 182 -10.99 -1.11 -4.77
CA GLY A 182 -10.73 0.28 -5.13
C GLY A 182 -9.60 0.90 -4.31
N VAL A 183 -9.55 0.67 -3.00
CA VAL A 183 -8.48 1.22 -2.14
C VAL A 183 -7.11 0.64 -2.50
N GLU A 184 -7.01 -0.66 -2.78
CA GLU A 184 -5.75 -1.29 -3.22
C GLU A 184 -5.29 -0.79 -4.59
N LEU A 185 -6.23 -0.68 -5.56
CA LEU A 185 -5.93 -0.14 -6.89
C LEU A 185 -5.45 1.31 -6.83
N CYS A 186 -6.09 2.15 -6.03
CA CYS A 186 -5.66 3.53 -5.82
C CYS A 186 -4.20 3.58 -5.35
N GLY A 187 -3.84 2.76 -4.37
CA GLY A 187 -2.48 2.67 -3.86
C GLY A 187 -1.47 2.19 -4.90
N ALA A 188 -1.82 1.13 -5.64
CA ALA A 188 -0.95 0.52 -6.65
C ALA A 188 -0.67 1.47 -7.83
N LEU A 189 -1.73 2.10 -8.38
CA LEU A 189 -1.58 2.99 -9.53
C LEU A 189 -1.05 4.38 -9.15
N SER A 190 -1.23 4.81 -7.91
CA SER A 190 -0.56 5.99 -7.38
C SER A 190 0.97 5.84 -7.46
N ASN A 191 1.53 4.68 -7.15
CA ASN A 191 2.96 4.43 -7.27
C ASN A 191 3.43 4.48 -8.75
N VAL A 192 2.63 3.99 -9.70
CA VAL A 192 2.90 4.16 -11.14
C VAL A 192 2.89 5.65 -11.53
N GLY A 193 1.89 6.39 -11.07
CA GLY A 193 1.78 7.83 -11.31
C GLY A 193 2.99 8.61 -10.77
N HIS A 194 3.45 8.29 -9.57
CA HIS A 194 4.63 8.92 -8.98
C HIS A 194 5.93 8.55 -9.71
N LEU A 195 6.06 7.32 -10.19
CA LEU A 195 7.18 6.92 -11.05
C LEU A 195 7.18 7.70 -12.37
N ALA A 196 6.02 7.78 -13.02
CA ALA A 196 5.86 8.54 -14.28
C ALA A 196 6.15 10.04 -14.09
N THR A 197 5.71 10.64 -12.99
CA THR A 197 6.02 12.06 -12.71
C THR A 197 7.49 12.30 -12.42
N GLY A 198 8.18 11.33 -11.81
CA GLY A 198 9.63 11.36 -11.65
C GLY A 198 10.34 11.32 -13.00
N LEU A 199 9.95 10.37 -13.87
CA LEU A 199 10.45 10.30 -15.25
C LEU A 199 10.23 11.63 -16.02
N ALA A 200 9.03 12.20 -15.91
CA ALA A 200 8.71 13.48 -16.55
C ALA A 200 9.57 14.63 -16.03
N ALA A 201 9.75 14.72 -14.73
CA ALA A 201 10.58 15.74 -14.11
C ALA A 201 12.05 15.65 -14.55
N GLY A 202 12.63 14.44 -14.58
CA GLY A 202 14.00 14.20 -15.04
C GLY A 202 14.20 14.44 -16.53
N ALA A 203 13.14 14.29 -17.33
CA ALA A 203 13.12 14.61 -18.76
C ALA A 203 12.80 16.10 -19.04
N GLY A 204 12.65 16.94 -18.01
CA GLY A 204 12.39 18.37 -18.16
C GLY A 204 10.97 18.74 -18.58
N LEU A 205 9.98 17.87 -18.38
CA LEU A 205 8.57 18.19 -18.61
C LEU A 205 8.05 19.16 -17.53
N SER A 206 7.08 19.99 -17.90
CA SER A 206 6.52 21.03 -17.02
C SER A 206 5.80 20.44 -15.80
N GLU A 207 5.61 21.24 -14.76
CA GLU A 207 4.80 20.84 -13.59
C GLU A 207 3.33 20.54 -13.98
N THR A 208 2.82 21.23 -14.99
CA THR A 208 1.48 20.97 -15.54
C THR A 208 1.40 19.58 -16.16
N ASP A 209 2.40 19.18 -16.94
CA ASP A 209 2.49 17.84 -17.52
C ASP A 209 2.59 16.76 -16.46
N GLN A 210 3.41 16.99 -15.42
CA GLN A 210 3.50 16.10 -14.26
C GLN A 210 2.15 15.95 -13.55
N GLY A 211 1.42 17.05 -13.37
CA GLY A 211 0.06 17.02 -12.82
C GLY A 211 -0.90 16.19 -13.68
N LEU A 212 -0.84 16.34 -15.00
CA LEU A 212 -1.69 15.60 -15.92
C LEU A 212 -1.37 14.09 -15.91
N LEU A 213 -0.12 13.69 -15.72
CA LEU A 213 0.24 12.28 -15.56
C LEU A 213 -0.40 11.65 -14.30
N HIS A 214 -0.52 12.41 -13.20
CA HIS A 214 -1.29 11.94 -12.04
C HIS A 214 -2.78 11.75 -12.36
N VAL A 215 -3.38 12.67 -13.10
CA VAL A 215 -4.78 12.52 -13.56
C VAL A 215 -4.92 11.25 -14.40
N ARG A 216 -3.98 10.99 -15.31
CA ARG A 216 -4.00 9.78 -16.13
C ARG A 216 -3.86 8.51 -15.30
N ALA A 217 -2.97 8.48 -14.29
CA ALA A 217 -2.87 7.36 -13.38
C ALA A 217 -4.19 7.06 -12.67
N LEU A 218 -4.91 8.11 -12.24
CA LEU A 218 -6.22 7.95 -11.59
C LEU A 218 -7.30 7.45 -12.57
N LEU A 219 -7.30 7.95 -13.80
CA LEU A 219 -8.24 7.48 -14.82
C LEU A 219 -7.98 6.01 -15.20
N GLU A 220 -6.72 5.61 -15.30
CA GLU A 220 -6.37 4.19 -15.48
C GLU A 220 -6.83 3.37 -14.29
N ALA A 221 -6.58 3.82 -13.04
CA ALA A 221 -7.09 3.17 -11.84
C ALA A 221 -8.61 2.95 -11.90
N GLY A 222 -9.37 3.95 -12.35
CA GLY A 222 -10.81 3.84 -12.56
C GLY A 222 -11.21 2.81 -13.62
N ARG A 223 -10.44 2.70 -14.72
CA ARG A 223 -10.68 1.68 -15.77
C ARG A 223 -10.42 0.26 -15.23
N PHE A 224 -9.31 0.06 -14.53
CA PHE A 224 -9.01 -1.22 -13.86
C PHE A 224 -10.05 -1.53 -12.78
N GLY A 225 -10.46 -0.51 -12.02
CA GLY A 225 -11.49 -0.63 -11.00
C GLY A 225 -12.80 -1.13 -11.58
N ARG A 226 -13.24 -0.57 -12.71
CA ARG A 226 -14.45 -1.03 -13.42
C ARG A 226 -14.34 -2.49 -13.83
N ALA A 227 -13.20 -2.91 -14.35
CA ALA A 227 -12.96 -4.30 -14.75
C ALA A 227 -12.92 -5.27 -13.56
N LEU A 228 -12.54 -4.80 -12.38
CA LEU A 228 -12.41 -5.60 -11.16
C LEU A 228 -13.57 -5.42 -10.17
N GLY A 229 -14.57 -4.60 -10.50
CA GLY A 229 -15.77 -4.39 -9.69
C GLY A 229 -15.57 -3.47 -8.48
N ALA A 230 -14.63 -2.50 -8.57
CA ALA A 230 -14.47 -1.46 -7.58
C ALA A 230 -15.56 -0.38 -7.69
N GLU A 231 -15.81 0.31 -6.59
CA GLU A 231 -16.77 1.42 -6.53
C GLU A 231 -16.15 2.71 -7.12
N PRO A 232 -16.79 3.38 -8.10
CA PRO A 232 -16.25 4.59 -8.72
C PRO A 232 -15.93 5.71 -7.73
N GLY A 233 -16.73 5.86 -6.65
CA GLY A 233 -16.55 6.86 -5.61
C GLY A 233 -15.22 6.74 -4.84
N THR A 234 -14.62 5.55 -4.78
CA THR A 234 -13.36 5.33 -4.09
C THR A 234 -12.21 6.12 -4.73
N PHE A 235 -12.22 6.22 -6.07
CA PHE A 235 -11.15 6.90 -6.82
C PHE A 235 -11.18 8.43 -6.65
N SER A 236 -12.33 9.03 -6.46
CA SER A 236 -12.47 10.47 -6.17
C SER A 236 -12.31 10.81 -4.68
N GLY A 237 -12.20 9.81 -3.83
CA GLY A 237 -12.09 9.95 -2.39
C GLY A 237 -10.65 10.05 -1.87
N LEU A 238 -10.52 9.78 -0.56
CA LEU A 238 -9.26 9.85 0.18
C LEU A 238 -8.21 8.86 -0.33
N ALA A 239 -8.64 7.66 -0.74
CA ALA A 239 -7.74 6.62 -1.26
C ALA A 239 -7.19 6.96 -2.66
N GLY A 240 -8.00 7.60 -3.52
CA GLY A 240 -7.63 8.00 -4.88
C GLY A 240 -7.01 9.39 -4.94
N VAL A 241 -7.83 10.43 -5.14
CA VAL A 241 -7.36 11.82 -5.25
C VAL A 241 -6.52 12.24 -4.05
N GLY A 242 -6.93 11.87 -2.84
CA GLY A 242 -6.21 12.20 -1.61
C GLY A 242 -4.79 11.65 -1.59
N ASP A 243 -4.58 10.46 -2.16
CA ASP A 243 -3.28 9.81 -2.22
C ASP A 243 -2.36 10.36 -3.33
N LEU A 244 -2.94 10.87 -4.40
CA LEU A 244 -2.19 11.46 -5.52
C LEU A 244 -1.68 12.88 -5.24
N ILE A 245 -2.21 13.58 -4.23
CA ILE A 245 -1.73 14.92 -3.90
C ILE A 245 -0.31 14.81 -3.35
N PRO A 246 0.72 15.18 -4.11
CA PRO A 246 2.10 14.93 -3.73
C PRO A 246 2.50 15.71 -2.50
N ARG A 247 3.08 15.04 -1.54
CA ARG A 247 3.69 15.64 -0.35
C ARG A 247 5.02 14.97 -0.03
N ARG A 248 5.82 15.67 0.72
CA ARG A 248 7.28 15.57 0.88
C ARG A 248 7.87 14.21 1.26
N VAL A 249 7.10 13.23 1.71
CA VAL A 249 7.70 12.01 2.27
C VAL A 249 6.78 10.83 2.09
N SER A 250 7.29 9.72 1.52
CA SER A 250 6.75 8.36 1.64
C SER A 250 7.33 7.45 0.56
N SER A 251 6.78 6.25 0.37
CA SER A 251 7.04 5.38 -0.79
C SER A 251 6.87 6.13 -2.13
N GLN A 252 5.97 7.09 -2.19
CA GLN A 252 5.73 7.99 -3.32
C GLN A 252 6.99 8.78 -3.71
N LYS A 253 7.72 9.33 -2.71
CA LYS A 253 8.99 10.01 -2.94
C LYS A 253 10.02 9.07 -3.57
N MET A 254 10.13 7.85 -3.09
CA MET A 254 11.05 6.85 -3.63
C MET A 254 10.76 6.56 -5.11
N HIS A 255 9.50 6.34 -5.49
CA HIS A 255 9.12 6.12 -6.90
C HIS A 255 9.47 7.31 -7.78
N ARG A 256 9.19 8.52 -7.29
CA ARG A 256 9.50 9.75 -8.01
C ARG A 256 11.01 9.97 -8.13
N ASP A 257 11.79 9.74 -7.08
CA ASP A 257 13.25 9.90 -7.10
C ASP A 257 13.90 8.89 -8.05
N VAL A 258 13.42 7.63 -8.08
CA VAL A 258 13.89 6.61 -9.03
C VAL A 258 13.55 7.01 -10.46
N GLY A 259 12.31 7.43 -10.73
CA GLY A 259 11.92 7.91 -12.06
C GLY A 259 12.77 9.12 -12.53
N PHE A 260 13.01 10.06 -11.63
CA PHE A 260 13.86 11.22 -11.91
C PHE A 260 15.29 10.80 -12.26
N ALA A 261 15.88 9.90 -11.48
CA ALA A 261 17.22 9.39 -11.73
C ALA A 261 17.31 8.71 -13.11
N ILE A 262 16.37 7.81 -13.44
CA ILE A 262 16.34 7.12 -14.73
C ILE A 262 16.33 8.13 -15.89
N ALA A 263 15.43 9.11 -15.86
CA ALA A 263 15.30 10.07 -16.95
C ALA A 263 16.51 11.00 -17.05
N THR A 264 17.08 11.45 -15.94
CA THR A 264 18.26 12.31 -15.93
C THR A 264 19.47 11.57 -16.51
N HIS A 265 19.66 10.32 -16.15
CA HIS A 265 20.73 9.50 -16.71
C HIS A 265 20.56 9.27 -18.21
N ALA A 266 19.35 8.95 -18.67
CA ALA A 266 19.07 8.77 -20.09
C ALA A 266 19.37 10.03 -20.92
N THR A 267 19.25 11.23 -20.35
CA THR A 267 19.52 12.51 -21.03
C THR A 267 21.00 12.90 -21.02
N THR A 268 21.80 12.46 -20.04
CA THR A 268 23.22 12.85 -19.90
C THR A 268 24.18 11.89 -20.59
N GLY A 269 23.70 10.79 -21.20
CA GLY A 269 24.53 9.82 -21.92
C GLY A 269 25.52 9.05 -21.03
N GLY A 270 25.30 9.04 -19.72
CA GLY A 270 26.08 8.25 -18.78
C GLY A 270 25.83 6.76 -18.96
N ASP A 271 26.88 5.96 -18.76
CA ASP A 271 26.76 4.49 -18.66
C ASP A 271 25.99 4.20 -17.35
N THR A 272 24.72 3.82 -17.46
CA THR A 272 23.79 3.97 -16.35
C THR A 272 23.09 2.67 -16.02
N ASP A 273 23.69 1.94 -15.12
CA ASP A 273 22.94 1.08 -14.22
C ASP A 273 22.32 1.94 -13.10
N VAL A 274 21.22 2.64 -13.40
CA VAL A 274 20.33 3.07 -12.32
C VAL A 274 19.78 1.80 -11.72
N ASP A 275 20.23 1.44 -10.54
CA ASP A 275 19.74 0.28 -9.80
C ASP A 275 18.25 0.49 -9.48
N ILE A 276 17.39 -0.02 -10.37
CA ILE A 276 15.94 -0.03 -10.14
C ILE A 276 15.69 -1.19 -9.18
N PRO A 277 15.23 -0.92 -7.95
CA PRO A 277 14.92 -2.00 -7.03
C PRO A 277 13.95 -3.00 -7.70
N VAL A 278 14.34 -4.27 -7.72
CA VAL A 278 13.56 -5.35 -8.39
C VAL A 278 12.12 -5.42 -7.85
N ASP A 279 11.94 -5.03 -6.60
CA ASP A 279 10.66 -5.00 -5.88
C ASP A 279 10.00 -3.61 -5.85
N LEU A 280 10.43 -2.67 -6.71
CA LEU A 280 9.79 -1.35 -6.81
C LEU A 280 8.32 -1.52 -7.22
N GLU A 281 7.41 -1.33 -6.29
CA GLU A 281 5.98 -1.66 -6.47
C GLU A 281 5.36 -0.99 -7.70
N GLY A 282 5.74 0.25 -8.02
CA GLY A 282 5.24 0.97 -9.20
C GLY A 282 5.69 0.32 -10.52
N ALA A 283 6.94 -0.14 -10.62
CA ALA A 283 7.44 -0.81 -11.80
C ALA A 283 6.80 -2.21 -11.98
N VAL A 284 6.72 -2.98 -10.90
CA VAL A 284 6.02 -4.28 -10.91
C VAL A 284 4.55 -4.10 -11.30
N THR A 285 3.87 -3.11 -10.71
CA THR A 285 2.46 -2.82 -11.01
C THR A 285 2.27 -2.43 -12.48
N ALA A 286 3.17 -1.64 -13.07
CA ALA A 286 3.08 -1.27 -14.48
C ALA A 286 3.20 -2.50 -15.40
N ARG A 287 4.20 -3.37 -15.16
CA ARG A 287 4.40 -4.60 -15.96
C ARG A 287 3.20 -5.55 -15.88
N GLU A 288 2.77 -5.87 -14.67
CA GLU A 288 1.62 -6.74 -14.45
C GLU A 288 0.31 -6.11 -14.97
N GLY A 289 0.19 -4.79 -14.83
CA GLY A 289 -0.94 -4.01 -15.34
C GLY A 289 -1.05 -4.04 -16.85
N VAL A 290 0.05 -3.92 -17.59
CA VAL A 290 0.07 -4.05 -19.06
C VAL A 290 -0.37 -5.45 -19.48
N ALA A 291 0.11 -6.49 -18.80
CA ALA A 291 -0.29 -7.87 -19.09
C ALA A 291 -1.78 -8.11 -18.78
N PHE A 292 -2.29 -7.58 -17.67
CA PHE A 292 -3.71 -7.64 -17.31
C PHE A 292 -4.58 -6.86 -18.32
N ALA A 293 -4.18 -5.64 -18.66
CA ALA A 293 -4.89 -4.76 -19.58
C ALA A 293 -5.10 -5.42 -20.96
N ARG A 294 -4.08 -6.11 -21.47
CA ARG A 294 -4.19 -6.88 -22.71
C ARG A 294 -5.22 -8.01 -22.62
N ARG A 295 -5.24 -8.76 -21.50
CA ARG A 295 -6.19 -9.87 -21.30
C ARG A 295 -7.63 -9.39 -21.12
N GLN A 296 -7.84 -8.26 -20.46
CA GLN A 296 -9.14 -7.73 -20.08
C GLN A 296 -9.62 -6.62 -21.02
N GLN A 297 -8.85 -6.30 -22.07
CA GLN A 297 -9.16 -5.22 -23.03
C GLN A 297 -9.36 -3.85 -22.32
N VAL A 298 -8.58 -3.60 -21.27
CA VAL A 298 -8.54 -2.32 -20.56
C VAL A 298 -7.49 -1.41 -21.18
N ASP A 299 -7.85 -0.15 -21.45
CA ASP A 299 -6.87 0.82 -21.97
C ASP A 299 -5.98 1.36 -20.83
N ALA A 300 -4.65 1.24 -21.02
CA ALA A 300 -3.63 1.58 -20.04
C ALA A 300 -2.41 2.27 -20.68
N PRO A 301 -2.60 3.45 -21.30
CA PRO A 301 -1.52 4.15 -22.02
C PRO A 301 -0.34 4.54 -21.11
N LEU A 302 -0.61 5.01 -19.88
CA LEU A 302 0.46 5.41 -18.96
C LEU A 302 1.30 4.22 -18.50
N MET A 303 0.67 3.10 -18.14
CA MET A 303 1.42 1.90 -17.76
C MET A 303 2.25 1.37 -18.93
N ARG A 304 1.70 1.36 -20.16
CA ARG A 304 2.47 0.97 -21.36
C ARG A 304 3.68 1.88 -21.58
N ALA A 305 3.51 3.18 -21.42
CA ALA A 305 4.62 4.14 -21.53
C ALA A 305 5.70 3.90 -20.48
N VAL A 306 5.31 3.69 -19.22
CA VAL A 306 6.26 3.38 -18.14
C VAL A 306 7.02 2.09 -18.45
N VAL A 307 6.36 1.02 -18.89
CA VAL A 307 7.04 -0.24 -19.27
C VAL A 307 7.97 -0.05 -20.45
N ALA A 308 7.54 0.65 -21.51
CA ALA A 308 8.38 0.92 -22.67
C ALA A 308 9.67 1.69 -22.30
N ILE A 309 9.56 2.64 -21.36
CA ILE A 309 10.73 3.38 -20.86
C ILE A 309 11.65 2.49 -20.05
N LEU A 310 11.09 1.68 -19.12
CA LEU A 310 11.88 0.91 -18.18
C LEU A 310 12.53 -0.34 -18.81
N ASP A 311 11.83 -0.99 -19.72
CA ASP A 311 12.19 -2.33 -20.20
C ASP A 311 12.68 -2.31 -21.65
N ASP A 312 12.13 -1.42 -22.50
CA ASP A 312 12.44 -1.35 -23.93
C ASP A 312 13.39 -0.19 -24.28
N GLY A 313 13.80 0.64 -23.32
CA GLY A 313 14.69 1.78 -23.53
C GLY A 313 14.07 2.91 -24.36
N ALA A 314 12.73 3.03 -24.37
CA ALA A 314 12.06 4.10 -25.11
C ALA A 314 12.43 5.48 -24.55
N SER A 315 12.51 6.48 -25.44
CA SER A 315 12.84 7.86 -25.03
C SER A 315 11.81 8.43 -24.07
N VAL A 316 12.24 8.80 -22.87
CA VAL A 316 11.35 9.25 -21.79
C VAL A 316 10.47 10.43 -22.23
N GLY A 317 11.10 11.48 -22.81
CA GLY A 317 10.40 12.71 -23.13
C GLY A 317 9.35 12.53 -24.23
N SER A 318 9.67 11.80 -25.32
CA SER A 318 8.71 11.57 -26.41
C SER A 318 7.58 10.64 -25.99
N THR A 319 7.91 9.54 -25.32
CA THR A 319 6.92 8.54 -24.88
C THR A 319 5.89 9.14 -23.91
N LEU A 320 6.34 9.98 -22.96
CA LEU A 320 5.40 10.63 -22.05
C LEU A 320 4.56 11.72 -22.73
N ARG A 321 5.12 12.47 -23.71
CA ARG A 321 4.33 13.43 -24.50
C ARG A 321 3.24 12.74 -25.32
N GLU A 322 3.54 11.61 -25.95
CA GLU A 322 2.52 10.82 -26.64
C GLU A 322 1.35 10.45 -25.71
N VAL A 323 1.66 10.06 -24.46
CA VAL A 323 0.62 9.81 -23.47
C VAL A 323 -0.18 11.08 -23.16
N LEU A 324 0.50 12.23 -23.02
CA LEU A 324 -0.16 13.51 -22.70
C LEU A 324 -1.05 14.00 -23.84
N ASP A 325 -0.68 13.73 -25.08
CA ASP A 325 -1.41 14.14 -26.29
C ASP A 325 -2.63 13.27 -26.60
N THR A 326 -2.71 12.07 -26.01
CA THR A 326 -3.91 11.21 -26.20
C THR A 326 -5.15 11.79 -25.53
N ASP A 327 -6.32 11.55 -26.07
CA ASP A 327 -7.59 11.90 -25.41
C ASP A 327 -7.67 11.27 -24.02
N LEU A 328 -8.19 12.00 -23.04
CA LEU A 328 -8.40 11.50 -21.68
C LEU A 328 -9.50 10.44 -21.59
N GLY A 329 -10.27 10.27 -22.66
CA GLY A 329 -11.38 9.31 -22.70
C GLY A 329 -12.50 9.68 -21.72
N LEU A 330 -12.66 10.98 -21.44
CA LEU A 330 -13.77 11.52 -20.62
C LEU A 330 -15.07 11.54 -21.44
N GLN A 331 -15.41 10.47 -22.13
CA GLN A 331 -16.71 10.37 -22.78
C GLN A 331 -17.78 10.34 -21.69
N ALA A 332 -18.80 11.20 -21.89
CA ALA A 332 -19.96 11.27 -21.02
C ALA A 332 -20.57 9.87 -20.82
N ALA A 333 -20.79 9.54 -19.56
CA ALA A 333 -21.48 8.32 -19.16
C ALA A 333 -22.94 8.35 -19.61
#